data_2205f1eb3fcb7d52ac68628f70e03d1e
#
_entry.id   2205f1eb3fcb7d52ac68628f70e03d1e
#
_cell.length_a   1.000
_cell.length_b   1.000
_cell.length_c   1.000
_cell.angle_alpha   90.00
_cell.angle_beta   90.00
_cell.angle_gamma   90.00
#
_symmetry.space_group_name_H-M   'P 1'
#
loop_
_entity.id
_entity.type
_entity.pdbx_description
1 polymer ?
#
loop_
_entity_poly.entity_id
_entity_poly.type
_entity_poly.pdbx_seq_one_letter_code
_entity_poly.pdbx_strand_id
1 'polypeptide(L)'
;GFPTAIIKDFLDIAGERFEYETKMLIYCFQKEIEIKEVVIETIYFNDNSETHFNPIIDSLKIYKVTLSPFFKYIVSAVLSFVVDILSFKWLLFLLLLIGNYVGTFPIFTSTIIARAISSSFNFYLNKKFVFKYEHSTRKSLLKYYTLCVIQMLLSATLVSIIWYYTKSYETTIKIIVESVLFLLSYFVQQRWVFKRK
;
A
#
# COMPACT_ATOMS: atom_id res chain seq x y z
N GLY A 1 -10.54 30.00 -2.70
CA GLY A 1 -9.80 30.78 -1.71
C GLY A 1 -9.17 29.89 -0.67
N PHE A 2 -8.01 30.27 -0.13
CA PHE A 2 -7.30 29.48 0.88
C PHE A 2 -7.11 30.31 2.16
N PRO A 3 -7.21 29.73 3.35
CA PRO A 3 -6.82 30.37 4.58
C PRO A 3 -5.32 30.73 4.56
N THR A 4 -4.95 31.90 5.05
CA THR A 4 -3.56 32.41 5.06
C THR A 4 -2.59 31.46 5.77
N ALA A 5 -3.08 30.71 6.76
CA ALA A 5 -2.28 29.77 7.53
C ALA A 5 -1.73 28.58 6.69
N ILE A 6 -2.39 28.23 5.57
CA ILE A 6 -2.04 27.08 4.74
C ILE A 6 -1.12 27.48 3.57
N ILE A 7 -1.02 28.76 3.26
CA ILE A 7 -0.27 29.25 2.09
C ILE A 7 1.20 28.84 2.17
N LYS A 8 1.82 28.91 3.34
CA LYS A 8 3.22 28.50 3.52
C LYS A 8 3.43 27.03 3.16
N ASP A 9 2.53 26.17 3.60
CA ASP A 9 2.61 24.73 3.32
C ASP A 9 2.43 24.43 1.81
N PHE A 10 1.60 25.22 1.13
CA PHE A 10 1.41 25.10 -0.31
C PHE A 10 2.62 25.55 -1.12
N LEU A 11 3.34 26.57 -0.65
CA LEU A 11 4.57 27.04 -1.30
C LEU A 11 5.69 25.98 -1.26
N ASP A 12 5.69 25.10 -0.26
CA ASP A 12 6.66 24.01 -0.13
C ASP A 12 6.31 22.77 -1.00
N ILE A 13 5.14 22.76 -1.66
CA ILE A 13 4.73 21.68 -2.54
C ILE A 13 5.45 21.84 -3.89
N ALA A 14 6.31 20.87 -4.24
CA ALA A 14 6.98 20.86 -5.53
C ALA A 14 6.00 20.52 -6.66
N GLY A 15 5.98 21.32 -7.73
CA GLY A 15 5.14 21.14 -8.92
C GLY A 15 4.84 22.49 -9.59
N GLU A 16 4.57 22.49 -10.89
CA GLU A 16 4.43 23.76 -11.64
C GLU A 16 3.12 23.88 -12.42
N ARG A 17 2.34 22.79 -12.52
CA ARG A 17 1.14 22.74 -13.36
C ARG A 17 0.03 21.94 -12.68
N PHE A 18 -0.74 21.20 -13.45
CA PHE A 18 -1.87 20.39 -12.97
C PHE A 18 -1.51 19.35 -11.91
N GLU A 19 -0.25 18.84 -11.93
CA GLU A 19 0.24 17.99 -10.86
C GLU A 19 0.39 18.73 -9.52
N TYR A 20 0.63 20.04 -9.54
CA TYR A 20 0.68 20.86 -8.32
C TYR A 20 -0.69 20.95 -7.67
N GLU A 21 -1.75 21.23 -8.44
CA GLU A 21 -3.13 21.27 -7.93
C GLU A 21 -3.53 19.91 -7.33
N THR A 22 -3.20 18.82 -8.02
CA THR A 22 -3.44 17.46 -7.50
C THR A 22 -2.72 17.22 -6.17
N LYS A 23 -1.47 17.66 -6.05
CA LYS A 23 -0.72 17.54 -4.79
C LYS A 23 -1.30 18.40 -3.69
N MET A 24 -1.79 19.60 -3.98
CA MET A 24 -2.50 20.44 -3.01
C MET A 24 -3.75 19.75 -2.46
N LEU A 25 -4.57 19.15 -3.33
CA LEU A 25 -5.75 18.39 -2.92
C LEU A 25 -5.37 17.19 -2.05
N ILE A 26 -4.34 16.44 -2.44
CA ILE A 26 -3.80 15.32 -1.65
C ILE A 26 -3.29 15.82 -0.30
N TYR A 27 -2.61 16.96 -0.25
CA TYR A 27 -2.13 17.56 0.98
C TYR A 27 -3.29 17.94 1.92
N CYS A 28 -4.32 18.61 1.39
CA CYS A 28 -5.53 18.95 2.15
C CYS A 28 -6.19 17.70 2.73
N PHE A 29 -6.34 16.65 1.91
CA PHE A 29 -6.87 15.37 2.36
C PHE A 29 -5.98 14.73 3.44
N GLN A 30 -4.66 14.82 3.30
CA GLN A 30 -3.71 14.27 4.28
C GLN A 30 -3.70 15.01 5.62
N LYS A 31 -3.95 16.30 5.61
CA LYS A 31 -3.98 17.16 6.81
C LYS A 31 -5.39 17.35 7.37
N GLU A 32 -6.38 16.64 6.81
CA GLU A 32 -7.80 16.74 7.20
C GLU A 32 -8.34 18.19 7.10
N ILE A 33 -7.81 18.94 6.13
CA ILE A 33 -8.29 20.29 5.84
C ILE A 33 -9.61 20.15 5.09
N GLU A 34 -10.64 20.80 5.59
CA GLU A 34 -11.96 20.77 4.97
C GLU A 34 -11.92 21.43 3.59
N ILE A 35 -12.35 20.69 2.56
CA ILE A 35 -12.47 21.18 1.19
C ILE A 35 -13.96 21.43 0.95
N LYS A 36 -14.32 22.68 0.62
CA LYS A 36 -15.67 23.07 0.29
C LYS A 36 -15.81 23.23 -1.22
N GLU A 37 -16.68 22.43 -1.81
CA GLU A 37 -17.03 22.54 -3.22
C GLU A 37 -18.01 23.69 -3.44
N VAL A 38 -17.71 24.54 -4.41
CA VAL A 38 -18.60 25.65 -4.81
C VAL A 38 -18.90 25.50 -6.30
N VAL A 39 -20.15 25.46 -6.63
CA VAL A 39 -20.59 25.43 -8.04
C VAL A 39 -20.30 26.79 -8.67
N ILE A 40 -19.55 26.77 -9.77
CA ILE A 40 -19.22 27.95 -10.57
C ILE A 40 -19.70 27.75 -12.00
N GLU A 41 -20.07 28.85 -12.66
CA GLU A 41 -20.35 28.85 -14.08
C GLU A 41 -19.03 28.96 -14.84
N THR A 42 -18.78 28.03 -15.77
CA THR A 42 -17.55 28.02 -16.55
C THR A 42 -17.80 28.72 -17.88
N ILE A 43 -17.09 29.82 -18.12
CA ILE A 43 -17.16 30.58 -19.37
C ILE A 43 -15.99 30.15 -20.25
N TYR A 44 -16.28 29.58 -21.41
CA TYR A 44 -15.27 29.21 -22.39
C TYR A 44 -15.08 30.33 -23.41
N PHE A 45 -13.84 30.78 -23.57
CA PHE A 45 -13.44 31.72 -24.64
C PHE A 45 -12.86 30.94 -25.80
N ASN A 46 -13.26 31.28 -27.06
CA ASN A 46 -12.75 30.68 -28.30
C ASN A 46 -12.76 29.15 -28.33
N ASP A 47 -13.87 28.51 -27.91
CA ASP A 47 -14.01 27.04 -27.85
C ASP A 47 -12.87 26.33 -27.12
N ASN A 48 -12.28 26.99 -26.12
CA ASN A 48 -11.17 26.47 -25.34
C ASN A 48 -9.87 26.20 -26.14
N SER A 49 -9.68 26.94 -27.24
CA SER A 49 -8.51 26.80 -28.14
C SER A 49 -7.16 27.11 -27.47
N GLU A 50 -7.18 27.84 -26.34
CA GLU A 50 -5.98 28.25 -25.59
C GLU A 50 -5.66 27.35 -24.41
N THR A 51 -6.14 26.11 -24.42
CA THR A 51 -5.80 25.20 -23.31
C THR A 51 -4.32 24.81 -23.35
N HIS A 52 -3.61 25.06 -22.28
CA HIS A 52 -2.21 24.64 -22.11
C HIS A 52 -2.09 23.21 -21.55
N PHE A 53 -3.19 22.47 -21.43
CA PHE A 53 -3.21 21.09 -20.97
C PHE A 53 -2.76 20.15 -22.08
N ASN A 54 -1.66 19.43 -21.86
CA ASN A 54 -1.26 18.34 -22.74
C ASN A 54 -1.89 17.03 -22.23
N PRO A 55 -2.85 16.44 -22.99
CA PRO A 55 -3.61 15.28 -22.52
C PRO A 55 -2.74 14.08 -22.13
N ILE A 56 -1.60 13.89 -22.75
CA ILE A 56 -0.70 12.76 -22.47
C ILE A 56 0.25 13.09 -21.32
N ILE A 57 1.02 14.17 -21.47
CA ILE A 57 2.10 14.50 -20.52
C ILE A 57 1.54 14.88 -19.15
N ASP A 58 0.53 15.74 -19.11
CA ASP A 58 -0.03 16.22 -17.84
C ASP A 58 -0.83 15.13 -17.14
N SER A 59 -1.56 14.28 -17.92
CA SER A 59 -2.21 13.10 -17.35
C SER A 59 -1.20 12.12 -16.73
N LEU A 60 -0.09 11.84 -17.41
CA LEU A 60 0.96 10.96 -16.87
C LEU A 60 1.56 11.51 -15.56
N LYS A 61 1.77 12.83 -15.49
CA LYS A 61 2.25 13.47 -14.25
C LYS A 61 1.23 13.34 -13.10
N ILE A 62 -0.06 13.57 -13.38
CA ILE A 62 -1.15 13.41 -12.42
C ILE A 62 -1.23 11.96 -11.95
N TYR A 63 -1.22 10.99 -12.87
CA TYR A 63 -1.23 9.56 -12.53
C TYR A 63 -0.01 9.15 -11.70
N LYS A 64 1.18 9.65 -12.02
CA LYS A 64 2.39 9.40 -11.24
C LYS A 64 2.23 9.86 -9.79
N VAL A 65 1.64 11.02 -9.56
CA VAL A 65 1.38 11.55 -8.23
C VAL A 65 0.34 10.71 -7.50
N THR A 66 -0.79 10.43 -8.17
CA THR A 66 -1.93 9.71 -7.57
C THR A 66 -1.58 8.25 -7.25
N LEU A 67 -0.84 7.57 -8.14
CA LEU A 67 -0.45 6.16 -7.98
C LEU A 67 0.83 5.98 -7.16
N SER A 68 1.56 7.05 -6.82
CA SER A 68 2.79 6.96 -6.04
C SER A 68 2.65 6.15 -4.73
N PRO A 69 1.58 6.28 -3.93
CA PRO A 69 1.40 5.45 -2.74
C PRO A 69 1.27 3.96 -3.07
N PHE A 70 0.60 3.62 -4.16
CA PHE A 70 0.45 2.24 -4.61
C PHE A 70 1.79 1.64 -5.06
N PHE A 71 2.61 2.37 -5.83
CA PHE A 71 3.94 1.90 -6.19
C PHE A 71 4.84 1.72 -4.97
N LYS A 72 4.78 2.62 -4.00
CA LYS A 72 5.49 2.46 -2.71
C LYS A 72 5.03 1.21 -1.95
N TYR A 73 3.74 0.88 -2.03
CA TYR A 73 3.19 -0.33 -1.43
C TYR A 73 3.75 -1.60 -2.07
N ILE A 74 3.85 -1.64 -3.41
CA ILE A 74 4.50 -2.74 -4.13
C ILE A 74 5.96 -2.89 -3.70
N VAL A 75 6.72 -1.80 -3.67
CA VAL A 75 8.13 -1.81 -3.23
C VAL A 75 8.25 -2.32 -1.79
N SER A 76 7.38 -1.86 -0.89
CA SER A 76 7.32 -2.33 0.49
C SER A 76 7.08 -3.85 0.58
N ALA A 77 6.18 -4.39 -0.24
CA ALA A 77 5.91 -5.82 -0.30
C ALA A 77 7.11 -6.63 -0.79
N VAL A 78 7.78 -6.16 -1.86
CA VAL A 78 9.00 -6.81 -2.40
C VAL A 78 10.14 -6.78 -1.38
N LEU A 79 10.38 -5.65 -0.72
CA LEU A 79 11.41 -5.55 0.31
C LEU A 79 11.12 -6.48 1.49
N SER A 80 9.85 -6.59 1.90
CA SER A 80 9.46 -7.49 2.98
C SER A 80 9.61 -8.96 2.61
N PHE A 81 9.36 -9.31 1.36
CA PHE A 81 9.64 -10.65 0.83
C PHE A 81 11.14 -10.99 0.86
N VAL A 82 11.99 -10.05 0.48
CA VAL A 82 13.45 -10.25 0.58
C VAL A 82 13.88 -10.45 2.04
N VAL A 83 13.35 -9.63 2.96
CA VAL A 83 13.62 -9.78 4.40
C VAL A 83 13.13 -11.13 4.91
N ASP A 84 11.98 -11.62 4.46
CA ASP A 84 11.44 -12.94 4.84
C ASP A 84 12.43 -14.06 4.48
N ILE A 85 12.90 -14.08 3.23
CA ILE A 85 13.84 -15.10 2.74
C ILE A 85 15.19 -15.02 3.46
N LEU A 86 15.74 -13.82 3.63
CA LEU A 86 17.03 -13.64 4.30
C LEU A 86 16.96 -14.06 5.77
N SER A 87 15.91 -13.64 6.48
CA SER A 87 15.67 -14.01 7.87
C SER A 87 15.47 -15.53 8.02
N PHE A 88 14.71 -16.15 7.12
CA PHE A 88 14.51 -17.59 7.11
C PHE A 88 15.82 -18.34 6.94
N LYS A 89 16.63 -18.00 5.94
CA LYS A 89 17.91 -18.65 5.69
C LYS A 89 18.88 -18.48 6.86
N TRP A 90 18.96 -17.28 7.43
CA TRP A 90 19.83 -16.98 8.56
C TRP A 90 19.41 -17.74 9.81
N LEU A 91 18.13 -17.75 10.13
CA LEU A 91 17.58 -18.49 11.28
C LEU A 91 17.78 -20.01 11.13
N LEU A 92 17.50 -20.54 9.94
CA LEU A 92 17.70 -21.95 9.65
C LEU A 92 19.16 -22.34 9.82
N PHE A 93 20.10 -21.54 9.30
CA PHE A 93 21.55 -21.77 9.48
C PHE A 93 21.93 -21.76 10.97
N LEU A 94 21.46 -20.78 11.75
CA LEU A 94 21.73 -20.72 13.19
C LEU A 94 21.18 -21.93 13.96
N LEU A 95 19.94 -22.33 13.68
CA LEU A 95 19.31 -23.48 14.35
C LEU A 95 20.03 -24.79 14.03
N LEU A 96 20.52 -24.97 12.79
CA LEU A 96 21.30 -26.12 12.40
C LEU A 96 22.72 -26.12 13.03
N LEU A 97 23.29 -24.93 13.27
CA LEU A 97 24.60 -24.79 13.88
C LEU A 97 24.59 -25.07 15.39
N ILE A 98 23.55 -24.59 16.10
CA ILE A 98 23.45 -24.63 17.55
C ILE A 98 22.90 -25.98 18.03
N GLY A 99 22.03 -26.62 17.28
CA GLY A 99 21.36 -27.84 17.67
C GLY A 99 21.49 -28.95 16.63
N ASN A 100 21.82 -30.17 17.06
CA ASN A 100 21.71 -31.38 16.24
C ASN A 100 20.23 -31.72 15.96
N TYR A 101 19.44 -30.70 15.51
CA TYR A 101 18.02 -30.90 15.22
C TYR A 101 17.87 -31.64 13.90
N VAL A 102 17.31 -32.85 13.98
CA VAL A 102 16.94 -33.67 12.83
C VAL A 102 15.46 -33.49 12.53
N GLY A 103 15.10 -33.28 11.26
CA GLY A 103 13.70 -33.23 10.83
C GLY A 103 13.17 -31.85 10.47
N THR A 104 11.85 -31.66 10.57
CA THR A 104 11.13 -30.45 10.08
C THR A 104 11.11 -29.30 11.08
N PHE A 105 11.48 -29.53 12.34
CA PHE A 105 11.41 -28.54 13.42
C PHE A 105 12.19 -27.24 13.13
N PRO A 106 13.47 -27.26 12.67
CA PRO A 106 14.19 -26.03 12.35
C PRO A 106 13.53 -25.22 11.21
N ILE A 107 13.01 -25.93 10.20
CA ILE A 107 12.33 -25.29 9.05
C ILE A 107 11.04 -24.60 9.54
N PHE A 108 10.23 -25.29 10.33
CA PHE A 108 8.98 -24.76 10.86
C PHE A 108 9.21 -23.51 11.74
N THR A 109 10.15 -23.60 12.67
CA THR A 109 10.47 -22.50 13.59
C THR A 109 11.06 -21.29 12.85
N SER A 110 12.01 -21.54 11.93
CA SER A 110 12.60 -20.47 11.10
C SER A 110 11.54 -19.79 10.25
N THR A 111 10.58 -20.53 9.70
CA THR A 111 9.49 -19.98 8.90
C THR A 111 8.60 -19.05 9.72
N ILE A 112 8.19 -19.45 10.91
CA ILE A 112 7.31 -18.63 11.77
C ILE A 112 8.02 -17.34 12.19
N ILE A 113 9.27 -17.44 12.64
CA ILE A 113 10.03 -16.27 13.11
C ILE A 113 10.33 -15.32 11.94
N ALA A 114 10.75 -15.85 10.79
CA ALA A 114 10.99 -15.05 9.59
C ALA A 114 9.72 -14.30 9.16
N ARG A 115 8.57 -14.96 9.18
CA ARG A 115 7.28 -14.35 8.85
C ARG A 115 6.87 -13.26 9.86
N ALA A 116 7.15 -13.44 11.15
CA ALA A 116 6.92 -12.41 12.16
C ALA A 116 7.81 -11.17 11.94
N ILE A 117 9.08 -11.38 11.58
CA ILE A 117 10.02 -10.30 11.28
C ILE A 117 9.60 -9.56 10.02
N SER A 118 9.35 -10.26 8.92
CA SER A 118 8.99 -9.68 7.62
C SER A 118 7.66 -8.94 7.65
N SER A 119 6.65 -9.48 8.35
CA SER A 119 5.36 -8.81 8.50
C SER A 119 5.44 -7.55 9.37
N SER A 120 6.26 -7.57 10.44
CA SER A 120 6.51 -6.38 11.25
C SER A 120 7.25 -5.29 10.45
N PHE A 121 8.22 -5.69 9.63
CA PHE A 121 8.93 -4.80 8.71
C PHE A 121 8.00 -4.21 7.65
N ASN A 122 7.13 -5.02 7.03
CA ASN A 122 6.12 -4.56 6.08
C ASN A 122 5.15 -3.55 6.73
N PHE A 123 4.67 -3.84 7.93
CA PHE A 123 3.85 -2.90 8.68
C PHE A 123 4.56 -1.55 8.89
N TYR A 124 5.84 -1.58 9.29
CA TYR A 124 6.63 -0.37 9.50
C TYR A 124 6.77 0.45 8.22
N LEU A 125 7.13 -0.20 7.10
CA LEU A 125 7.25 0.46 5.80
C LEU A 125 5.92 1.05 5.34
N ASN A 126 4.83 0.29 5.44
CA ASN A 126 3.51 0.75 5.05
C ASN A 126 3.06 1.93 5.91
N LYS A 127 3.26 1.85 7.24
CA LYS A 127 2.93 2.95 8.14
C LYS A 127 3.70 4.23 7.83
N LYS A 128 5.03 4.14 7.67
CA LYS A 128 5.92 5.31 7.58
C LYS A 128 6.03 5.87 6.17
N PHE A 129 6.19 5.00 5.16
CA PHE A 129 6.55 5.42 3.80
C PHE A 129 5.37 5.41 2.83
N VAL A 130 4.46 4.43 2.95
CA VAL A 130 3.31 4.30 2.05
C VAL A 130 2.20 5.24 2.46
N PHE A 131 1.68 5.06 3.69
CA PHE A 131 0.49 5.77 4.16
C PHE A 131 0.82 7.00 5.03
N LYS A 132 2.08 7.18 5.43
CA LYS A 132 2.55 8.31 6.29
C LYS A 132 1.62 8.52 7.51
N TYR A 133 1.34 7.42 8.21
CA TYR A 133 0.39 7.40 9.33
C TYR A 133 1.08 7.70 10.65
N GLU A 134 0.71 8.81 11.30
CA GLU A 134 1.37 9.32 12.51
C GLU A 134 0.64 8.94 13.82
N HIS A 135 -0.59 8.41 13.73
CA HIS A 135 -1.38 8.06 14.90
C HIS A 135 -0.98 6.71 15.56
N SER A 136 -1.78 6.29 16.54
CA SER A 136 -1.51 5.15 17.43
C SER A 136 -1.03 3.88 16.71
N THR A 137 0.24 3.49 16.97
CA THR A 137 0.88 2.30 16.40
C THR A 137 0.21 1.01 16.88
N ARG A 138 -0.18 0.93 18.16
CA ARG A 138 -0.74 -0.30 18.74
C ARG A 138 -2.08 -0.69 18.09
N LYS A 139 -2.97 0.29 17.90
CA LYS A 139 -4.28 0.03 17.26
C LYS A 139 -4.13 -0.36 15.79
N SER A 140 -3.26 0.32 15.04
CA SER A 140 -3.02 0.00 13.64
C SER A 140 -2.30 -1.33 13.46
N LEU A 141 -1.40 -1.70 14.38
CA LEU A 141 -0.73 -3.00 14.38
C LEU A 141 -1.74 -4.16 14.54
N LEU A 142 -2.64 -4.06 15.53
CA LEU A 142 -3.70 -5.06 15.73
C LEU A 142 -4.58 -5.21 14.47
N LYS A 143 -5.03 -4.10 13.89
CA LYS A 143 -5.81 -4.14 12.65
C LYS A 143 -5.03 -4.77 11.49
N TYR A 144 -3.75 -4.47 11.37
CA TYR A 144 -2.89 -5.03 10.34
C TYR A 144 -2.80 -6.55 10.44
N TYR A 145 -2.50 -7.09 11.65
CA TYR A 145 -2.42 -8.53 11.84
C TYR A 145 -3.78 -9.22 11.69
N THR A 146 -4.87 -8.59 12.13
CA THR A 146 -6.23 -9.08 11.84
C THR A 146 -6.46 -9.20 10.33
N LEU A 147 -6.06 -8.19 9.55
CA LEU A 147 -6.16 -8.23 8.10
C LEU A 147 -5.32 -9.37 7.50
N CYS A 148 -4.09 -9.58 7.99
CA CYS A 148 -3.23 -10.67 7.52
C CYS A 148 -3.89 -12.05 7.75
N VAL A 149 -4.49 -12.27 8.92
CA VAL A 149 -5.21 -13.52 9.22
C VAL A 149 -6.43 -13.71 8.31
N ILE A 150 -7.24 -12.65 8.15
CA ILE A 150 -8.41 -12.69 7.25
C ILE A 150 -7.98 -13.02 5.83
N GLN A 151 -6.93 -12.37 5.31
CA GLN A 151 -6.41 -12.63 3.96
C GLN A 151 -5.91 -14.07 3.79
N MET A 152 -5.21 -14.61 4.79
CA MET A 152 -4.75 -15.98 4.78
C MET A 152 -5.93 -16.96 4.66
N LEU A 153 -6.98 -16.77 5.46
CA LEU A 153 -8.18 -17.60 5.42
C LEU A 153 -8.94 -17.47 4.10
N LEU A 154 -9.11 -16.23 3.60
CA LEU A 154 -9.76 -15.97 2.31
C LEU A 154 -8.99 -16.61 1.17
N SER A 155 -7.67 -16.47 1.14
CA SER A 155 -6.82 -17.09 0.12
C SER A 155 -7.00 -18.61 0.10
N ALA A 156 -6.86 -19.26 1.26
CA ALA A 156 -7.02 -20.71 1.36
C ALA A 156 -8.41 -21.19 0.89
N THR A 157 -9.46 -20.48 1.32
CA THR A 157 -10.85 -20.83 0.98
C THR A 157 -11.13 -20.62 -0.50
N LEU A 158 -10.77 -19.46 -1.06
CA LEU A 158 -11.04 -19.13 -2.47
C LEU A 158 -10.27 -20.05 -3.41
N VAL A 159 -8.99 -20.31 -3.15
CA VAL A 159 -8.18 -21.23 -3.97
C VAL A 159 -8.80 -22.64 -3.96
N SER A 160 -9.20 -23.14 -2.78
CA SER A 160 -9.82 -24.46 -2.63
C SER A 160 -11.16 -24.56 -3.37
N ILE A 161 -12.02 -23.54 -3.24
CA ILE A 161 -13.34 -23.52 -3.91
C ILE A 161 -13.16 -23.47 -5.43
N ILE A 162 -12.35 -22.54 -5.94
CA ILE A 162 -12.16 -22.37 -7.38
C ILE A 162 -11.56 -23.64 -7.97
N TRP A 163 -10.56 -24.22 -7.33
CA TRP A 163 -9.96 -25.49 -7.77
C TRP A 163 -10.98 -26.64 -7.79
N TYR A 164 -11.84 -26.75 -6.78
CA TYR A 164 -12.88 -27.77 -6.71
C TYR A 164 -13.81 -27.75 -7.94
N TYR A 165 -14.22 -26.55 -8.39
CA TYR A 165 -15.11 -26.40 -9.53
C TYR A 165 -14.39 -26.45 -10.88
N THR A 166 -13.19 -25.89 -10.99
CA THR A 166 -12.51 -25.73 -12.29
C THR A 166 -11.60 -26.89 -12.62
N LYS A 167 -11.07 -27.59 -11.60
CA LYS A 167 -10.02 -28.63 -11.73
C LYS A 167 -8.82 -28.17 -12.55
N SER A 168 -8.62 -26.86 -12.62
CA SER A 168 -7.53 -26.22 -13.35
C SER A 168 -6.22 -26.22 -12.54
N TYR A 169 -5.15 -25.67 -13.11
CA TYR A 169 -3.84 -25.58 -12.47
C TYR A 169 -3.89 -24.77 -11.17
N GLU A 170 -3.62 -25.40 -10.04
CA GLU A 170 -3.69 -24.83 -8.68
C GLU A 170 -2.83 -23.58 -8.54
N THR A 171 -1.63 -23.60 -9.12
CA THR A 171 -0.69 -22.47 -9.08
C THR A 171 -1.25 -21.24 -9.78
N THR A 172 -1.91 -21.42 -10.94
CA THR A 172 -2.52 -20.30 -11.69
C THR A 172 -3.67 -19.68 -10.90
N ILE A 173 -4.54 -20.52 -10.31
CA ILE A 173 -5.64 -20.08 -9.46
C ILE A 173 -5.08 -19.27 -8.28
N LYS A 174 -4.04 -19.80 -7.62
CA LYS A 174 -3.40 -19.11 -6.49
C LYS A 174 -2.83 -17.77 -6.87
N ILE A 175 -2.12 -17.63 -7.99
CA ILE A 175 -1.56 -16.36 -8.46
C ILE A 175 -2.67 -15.33 -8.69
N ILE A 176 -3.78 -15.72 -9.32
CA ILE A 176 -4.91 -14.83 -9.59
C ILE A 176 -5.54 -14.36 -8.27
N VAL A 177 -5.85 -15.29 -7.37
CA VAL A 177 -6.47 -14.99 -6.07
C VAL A 177 -5.57 -14.07 -5.24
N GLU A 178 -4.27 -14.39 -5.14
CA GLU A 178 -3.32 -13.56 -4.39
C GLU A 178 -3.17 -12.15 -4.99
N SER A 179 -3.18 -12.03 -6.32
CA SER A 179 -3.13 -10.72 -6.99
C SER A 179 -4.34 -9.87 -6.65
N VAL A 180 -5.54 -10.45 -6.65
CA VAL A 180 -6.77 -9.74 -6.26
C VAL A 180 -6.74 -9.36 -4.78
N LEU A 181 -6.36 -10.29 -3.90
CA LEU A 181 -6.25 -10.03 -2.48
C LEU A 181 -5.18 -8.97 -2.15
N PHE A 182 -4.09 -8.93 -2.90
CA PHE A 182 -3.06 -7.90 -2.77
C PHE A 182 -3.62 -6.49 -3.08
N LEU A 183 -4.38 -6.34 -4.16
CA LEU A 183 -5.04 -5.09 -4.50
C LEU A 183 -6.06 -4.67 -3.42
N LEU A 184 -6.90 -5.62 -2.99
CA LEU A 184 -7.87 -5.37 -1.91
C LEU A 184 -7.18 -4.98 -0.60
N SER A 185 -6.04 -5.63 -0.29
CA SER A 185 -5.24 -5.31 0.89
C SER A 185 -4.77 -3.86 0.90
N TYR A 186 -4.32 -3.33 -0.23
CA TYR A 186 -3.94 -1.93 -0.34
C TYR A 186 -5.08 -0.99 0.07
N PHE A 187 -6.28 -1.20 -0.48
CA PHE A 187 -7.44 -0.36 -0.16
C PHE A 187 -7.91 -0.51 1.28
N VAL A 188 -7.92 -1.75 1.81
CA VAL A 188 -8.30 -1.99 3.21
C VAL A 188 -7.28 -1.39 4.16
N GLN A 189 -5.97 -1.51 3.86
CA GLN A 189 -4.94 -0.88 4.68
C GLN A 189 -5.09 0.64 4.68
N GLN A 190 -5.34 1.26 3.54
CA GLN A 190 -5.54 2.70 3.43
C GLN A 190 -6.78 3.19 4.19
N ARG A 191 -7.91 2.49 4.07
CA ARG A 191 -9.20 2.95 4.60
C ARG A 191 -9.52 2.50 6.02
N TRP A 192 -8.91 1.42 6.48
CA TRP A 192 -9.24 0.83 7.78
C TRP A 192 -8.05 0.73 8.73
N VAL A 193 -6.90 0.19 8.28
CA VAL A 193 -5.72 -0.01 9.14
C VAL A 193 -5.05 1.34 9.45
N PHE A 194 -4.81 2.12 8.41
CA PHE A 194 -4.14 3.43 8.47
C PHE A 194 -5.10 4.59 8.19
N LYS A 195 -6.38 4.39 8.54
CA LYS A 195 -7.38 5.46 8.45
C LYS A 195 -6.96 6.60 9.37
N ARG A 196 -6.80 7.78 8.80
CA ARG A 196 -6.69 9.03 9.52
C ARG A 196 -8.08 9.35 10.09
N LYS A 197 -8.13 9.81 11.33
CA LYS A 197 -9.36 10.29 11.95
C LYS A 197 -9.59 11.70 11.53
#